data_bb4f5e76d7a0f8eb8dbfce74ffa14cdb
#
_entry.id   bb4f5e76d7a0f8eb8dbfce74ffa14cdb
#
_cell.length_a   1.000
_cell.length_b   1.000
_cell.length_c   1.000
_cell.angle_alpha   90.00
_cell.angle_beta   90.00
_cell.angle_gamma   90.00
#
_symmetry.space_group_name_H-M   'P 1'
#
loop_
_entity.id
_entity.type
_entity.pdbx_description
1 polymer ?
#
loop_
_entity_poly.entity_id
_entity_poly.type
_entity_poly.pdbx_seq_one_letter_code
_entity_poly.pdbx_strand_id
1 'polypeptide(L)'
;MAESVNERASASSLPEDVFIELFAQVFGLDKVQLLSHEHPVEDIYGERRYIDYALRTLDARVAFEIDGLTWHHPEAVSIGEFEDSLLRQNSLVYQGWSVFRWTDRELLLEPERVKEQLALFLESISELVSFDDFLPKQRGEAFELRPHQEEALESLDSLRAHGNTIALLTHAQGAGKTVVAIADAKRIGGRTLFLAHRRELVLQAYDHFQQLWPEASTGL
;
A
#
# COMPACT_ATOMS: atom_id res chain seq x y z
N MET A 1 14.90 -34.36 40.25
CA MET A 1 14.58 -32.95 40.51
C MET A 1 14.95 -32.17 39.26
N ALA A 2 13.98 -32.09 38.35
CA ALA A 2 14.09 -31.26 37.17
C ALA A 2 12.65 -31.06 36.68
N GLU A 3 11.99 -30.09 37.25
CA GLU A 3 10.70 -29.57 36.79
C GLU A 3 10.71 -28.08 37.10
N SER A 4 10.49 -27.31 36.06
CA SER A 4 10.00 -25.94 36.08
C SER A 4 10.79 -25.01 35.17
N VAL A 5 10.70 -25.23 33.88
CA VAL A 5 10.86 -24.13 32.91
C VAL A 5 9.92 -24.43 31.74
N ASN A 6 8.69 -24.10 31.84
CA ASN A 6 7.86 -23.76 30.68
C ASN A 6 6.41 -23.38 31.06
N GLU A 7 6.28 -22.29 31.80
CA GLU A 7 4.98 -21.60 31.95
C GLU A 7 5.22 -20.10 31.86
N ARG A 8 5.59 -19.63 30.67
CA ARG A 8 5.18 -18.31 30.22
C ARG A 8 4.12 -18.52 29.16
N ALA A 9 2.94 -18.89 29.66
CA ALA A 9 1.73 -18.85 28.87
C ALA A 9 1.55 -17.43 28.32
N SER A 10 1.40 -17.36 27.03
CA SER A 10 0.88 -16.29 26.20
C SER A 10 -0.11 -15.41 26.96
N ALA A 11 0.26 -14.16 27.19
CA ALA A 11 -0.74 -13.10 27.21
C ALA A 11 -1.48 -13.21 25.87
N SER A 12 -2.79 -13.43 25.87
CA SER A 12 -3.57 -13.41 24.64
C SER A 12 -3.45 -12.00 24.10
N SER A 13 -2.64 -11.82 23.06
CA SER A 13 -2.60 -10.55 22.31
C SER A 13 -4.01 -10.32 21.76
N LEU A 14 -4.51 -9.11 21.95
CA LEU A 14 -5.78 -8.70 21.37
C LEU A 14 -5.67 -8.81 19.84
N PRO A 15 -6.74 -9.14 19.12
CA PRO A 15 -6.71 -9.24 17.65
C PRO A 15 -6.16 -7.96 16.97
N GLU A 16 -6.43 -6.81 17.56
CA GLU A 16 -5.91 -5.51 17.13
C GLU A 16 -4.38 -5.42 17.23
N ASP A 17 -3.79 -5.95 18.32
CA ASP A 17 -2.32 -6.00 18.46
C ASP A 17 -1.71 -6.92 17.39
N VAL A 18 -2.37 -8.05 17.10
CA VAL A 18 -1.93 -8.99 16.05
C VAL A 18 -1.97 -8.31 14.68
N PHE A 19 -3.02 -7.55 14.37
CA PHE A 19 -3.09 -6.82 13.10
C PHE A 19 -1.91 -5.85 12.94
N ILE A 20 -1.59 -5.07 13.97
CA ILE A 20 -0.45 -4.14 13.96
C ILE A 20 0.87 -4.89 13.74
N GLU A 21 1.05 -6.05 14.41
CA GLU A 21 2.25 -6.86 14.20
C GLU A 21 2.37 -7.38 12.76
N LEU A 22 1.26 -7.88 12.17
CA LEU A 22 1.24 -8.34 10.78
C LEU A 22 1.51 -7.19 9.80
N PHE A 23 0.88 -6.03 10.02
CA PHE A 23 1.12 -4.84 9.22
C PHE A 23 2.60 -4.40 9.28
N ALA A 24 3.18 -4.39 10.48
CA ALA A 24 4.59 -4.06 10.68
C ALA A 24 5.55 -5.06 10.02
N GLN A 25 5.20 -6.36 10.00
CA GLN A 25 5.98 -7.39 9.32
C GLN A 25 5.98 -7.20 7.79
N VAL A 26 4.88 -6.71 7.22
CA VAL A 26 4.75 -6.49 5.77
C VAL A 26 5.40 -5.19 5.34
N PHE A 27 5.15 -4.08 6.05
CA PHE A 27 5.52 -2.74 5.59
C PHE A 27 6.62 -2.06 6.41
N GLY A 28 6.96 -2.60 7.57
CA GLY A 28 7.93 -2.03 8.50
C GLY A 28 7.27 -1.29 9.67
N LEU A 29 7.98 -1.25 10.79
CA LEU A 29 7.51 -0.59 12.02
C LEU A 29 7.32 0.93 11.85
N ASP A 30 8.10 1.55 10.99
CA ASP A 30 8.00 2.97 10.68
C ASP A 30 6.69 3.33 9.97
N LYS A 31 6.06 2.38 9.28
CA LYS A 31 4.78 2.59 8.59
C LYS A 31 3.56 2.45 9.50
N VAL A 32 3.70 1.80 10.65
CA VAL A 32 2.61 1.69 11.65
C VAL A 32 2.10 3.06 12.08
N GLN A 33 2.97 4.07 12.15
CA GLN A 33 2.58 5.44 12.48
C GLN A 33 1.61 6.10 11.47
N LEU A 34 1.46 5.52 10.27
CA LEU A 34 0.50 5.99 9.27
C LEU A 34 -0.94 5.52 9.57
N LEU A 35 -1.08 4.53 10.45
CA LEU A 35 -2.38 4.00 10.86
C LEU A 35 -2.99 4.89 11.95
N SER A 36 -4.26 5.18 11.83
CA SER A 36 -5.09 5.83 12.83
C SER A 36 -6.03 4.80 13.44
N HIS A 37 -5.87 4.52 14.73
CA HIS A 37 -6.76 3.60 15.48
C HIS A 37 -8.07 4.31 15.84
N GLU A 38 -9.20 3.58 15.82
CA GLU A 38 -10.55 4.08 16.09
C GLU A 38 -10.86 5.39 15.35
N HIS A 39 -10.60 5.38 14.03
CA HIS A 39 -10.75 6.58 13.24
C HIS A 39 -12.23 6.98 13.09
N PRO A 40 -12.65 8.17 13.55
CA PRO A 40 -14.04 8.59 13.48
C PRO A 40 -14.46 8.93 12.05
N VAL A 41 -15.63 8.43 11.66
CA VAL A 41 -16.32 8.73 10.41
C VAL A 41 -17.81 8.96 10.66
N GLU A 42 -18.51 9.50 9.71
CA GLU A 42 -19.98 9.58 9.73
C GLU A 42 -20.54 8.64 8.66
N ASP A 43 -21.62 7.94 8.95
CA ASP A 43 -22.33 7.20 7.92
C ASP A 43 -23.15 8.13 7.00
N ILE A 44 -23.84 7.56 6.01
CA ILE A 44 -24.64 8.35 5.06
C ILE A 44 -25.82 9.08 5.70
N TYR A 45 -26.18 8.77 6.94
CA TYR A 45 -27.23 9.44 7.71
C TYR A 45 -26.67 10.44 8.73
N GLY A 46 -25.32 10.58 8.81
CA GLY A 46 -24.64 11.48 9.74
C GLY A 46 -24.43 10.89 11.13
N GLU A 47 -24.66 9.59 11.31
CA GLU A 47 -24.34 8.91 12.57
C GLU A 47 -22.84 8.64 12.69
N ARG A 48 -22.32 8.87 13.90
CA ARG A 48 -20.89 8.69 14.17
C ARG A 48 -20.54 7.20 14.25
N ARG A 49 -19.53 6.82 13.49
CA ARG A 49 -18.97 5.46 13.41
C ARG A 49 -17.45 5.51 13.60
N TYR A 50 -16.82 4.35 13.77
CA TYR A 50 -15.37 4.25 13.91
C TYR A 50 -14.85 3.15 13.01
N ILE A 51 -13.74 3.41 12.35
CA ILE A 51 -12.93 2.42 11.62
C ILE A 51 -11.87 1.91 12.59
N ASP A 52 -11.69 0.59 12.72
CA ASP A 52 -10.74 0.03 13.68
C ASP A 52 -9.32 0.55 13.38
N TYR A 53 -8.88 0.46 12.13
CA TYR A 53 -7.65 1.12 11.66
C TYR A 53 -7.87 1.80 10.32
N ALA A 54 -7.49 3.04 10.22
CA ALA A 54 -7.56 3.81 8.98
C ALA A 54 -6.16 4.21 8.51
N LEU A 55 -5.90 3.97 7.23
CA LEU A 55 -4.76 4.53 6.53
C LEU A 55 -5.25 5.64 5.60
N ARG A 56 -4.72 6.84 5.80
CA ARG A 56 -5.01 7.98 4.95
C ARG A 56 -3.73 8.53 4.38
N THR A 57 -3.61 8.43 3.08
CA THR A 57 -2.53 9.03 2.31
C THR A 57 -3.10 10.12 1.39
N LEU A 58 -2.26 10.74 0.59
CA LEU A 58 -2.72 11.75 -0.37
C LEU A 58 -3.65 11.16 -1.43
N ASP A 59 -3.40 9.92 -1.81
CA ASP A 59 -4.05 9.25 -2.93
C ASP A 59 -4.97 8.11 -2.52
N ALA A 60 -4.96 7.71 -1.24
CA ALA A 60 -5.72 6.57 -0.76
C ALA A 60 -6.37 6.82 0.60
N ARG A 61 -7.55 6.23 0.78
CA ARG A 61 -8.24 6.07 2.05
C ARG A 61 -8.56 4.60 2.21
N VAL A 62 -7.96 3.96 3.18
CA VAL A 62 -8.15 2.53 3.44
C VAL A 62 -8.69 2.34 4.84
N ALA A 63 -9.76 1.60 4.94
CA ALA A 63 -10.37 1.17 6.19
C ALA A 63 -10.06 -0.32 6.40
N PHE A 64 -9.49 -0.64 7.54
CA PHE A 64 -9.26 -2.00 8.00
C PHE A 64 -10.20 -2.28 9.16
N GLU A 65 -10.99 -3.33 9.05
CA GLU A 65 -11.99 -3.74 10.02
C GLU A 65 -11.66 -5.14 10.52
N ILE A 66 -11.70 -5.33 11.83
CA ILE A 66 -11.41 -6.60 12.49
C ILE A 66 -12.69 -7.11 13.13
N ASP A 67 -13.31 -8.08 12.46
CA ASP A 67 -14.58 -8.63 12.91
C ASP A 67 -14.37 -9.72 13.96
N GLY A 68 -14.90 -9.53 15.14
CA GLY A 68 -14.81 -10.48 16.24
C GLY A 68 -15.59 -11.78 16.01
N LEU A 69 -15.25 -12.83 16.78
CA LEU A 69 -15.81 -14.19 16.69
C LEU A 69 -17.33 -14.32 16.84
N THR A 70 -18.01 -13.29 17.30
CA THR A 70 -19.48 -13.30 17.43
C THR A 70 -20.20 -13.54 16.10
N TRP A 71 -19.51 -13.38 14.98
CA TRP A 71 -20.01 -13.61 13.62
C TRP A 71 -19.97 -15.10 13.19
N HIS A 72 -19.43 -16.02 14.00
CA HIS A 72 -19.25 -17.42 13.61
C HIS A 72 -20.46 -18.32 13.81
N HIS A 73 -21.52 -17.84 14.45
CA HIS A 73 -22.79 -18.56 14.50
C HIS A 73 -23.81 -17.83 13.64
N PRO A 74 -24.23 -18.40 12.49
CA PRO A 74 -25.29 -17.84 11.66
C PRO A 74 -26.60 -17.57 12.42
N GLU A 75 -26.76 -18.21 13.58
CA GLU A 75 -27.92 -18.05 14.49
C GLU A 75 -27.70 -16.91 15.53
N ALA A 76 -26.50 -16.34 15.63
CA ALA A 76 -26.16 -15.37 16.68
C ALA A 76 -26.23 -13.90 16.21
N VAL A 77 -26.16 -13.64 14.90
CA VAL A 77 -26.24 -12.29 14.36
C VAL A 77 -27.70 -11.97 14.02
N SER A 78 -28.22 -10.94 14.64
CA SER A 78 -29.57 -10.47 14.31
C SER A 78 -29.57 -9.85 12.90
N ILE A 79 -30.71 -9.90 12.22
CA ILE A 79 -30.89 -9.24 10.91
C ILE A 79 -30.49 -7.75 11.00
N GLY A 80 -30.87 -7.08 12.10
CA GLY A 80 -30.56 -5.67 12.32
C GLY A 80 -29.03 -5.39 12.43
N GLU A 81 -28.27 -6.24 13.10
CA GLU A 81 -26.81 -6.10 13.19
C GLU A 81 -26.13 -6.33 11.83
N PHE A 82 -26.65 -7.29 11.05
CA PHE A 82 -26.15 -7.51 9.69
C PHE A 82 -26.46 -6.30 8.78
N GLU A 83 -27.69 -5.77 8.83
CA GLU A 83 -28.07 -4.58 8.06
C GLU A 83 -27.25 -3.34 8.47
N ASP A 84 -26.97 -3.15 9.76
CA ASP A 84 -26.10 -2.07 10.25
C ASP A 84 -24.66 -2.21 9.76
N SER A 85 -24.12 -3.43 9.76
CA SER A 85 -22.80 -3.72 9.19
C SER A 85 -22.71 -3.39 7.69
N LEU A 86 -23.75 -3.73 6.91
CA LEU A 86 -23.85 -3.37 5.50
C LEU A 86 -23.94 -1.85 5.31
N LEU A 87 -24.74 -1.17 6.12
CA LEU A 87 -24.85 0.29 6.08
C LEU A 87 -23.49 0.94 6.34
N ARG A 88 -22.77 0.49 7.36
CA ARG A 88 -21.42 0.96 7.69
C ARG A 88 -20.48 0.79 6.52
N GLN A 89 -20.38 -0.42 5.96
CA GLN A 89 -19.51 -0.70 4.82
C GLN A 89 -19.89 0.12 3.59
N ASN A 90 -21.18 0.21 3.24
CA ASN A 90 -21.66 0.97 2.09
C ASN A 90 -21.37 2.46 2.26
N SER A 91 -21.48 3.00 3.47
CA SER A 91 -21.17 4.39 3.78
C SER A 91 -19.69 4.71 3.56
N LEU A 92 -18.79 3.80 3.98
CA LEU A 92 -17.36 3.94 3.74
C LEU A 92 -17.03 3.88 2.25
N VAL A 93 -17.56 2.90 1.52
CA VAL A 93 -17.35 2.76 0.08
C VAL A 93 -17.88 3.99 -0.68
N TYR A 94 -19.06 4.50 -0.32
CA TYR A 94 -19.61 5.72 -0.91
C TYR A 94 -18.72 6.96 -0.69
N GLN A 95 -18.05 7.03 0.46
CA GLN A 95 -17.12 8.12 0.80
C GLN A 95 -15.73 7.94 0.19
N GLY A 96 -15.52 6.89 -0.62
CA GLY A 96 -14.26 6.63 -1.32
C GLY A 96 -13.21 5.90 -0.49
N TRP A 97 -13.62 5.18 0.55
CA TRP A 97 -12.75 4.27 1.28
C TRP A 97 -12.64 2.92 0.56
N SER A 98 -11.43 2.39 0.47
CA SER A 98 -11.21 0.97 0.21
C SER A 98 -11.36 0.24 1.53
N VAL A 99 -12.29 -0.70 1.63
CA VAL A 99 -12.60 -1.39 2.89
C VAL A 99 -12.09 -2.84 2.80
N PHE A 100 -11.23 -3.20 3.75
CA PHE A 100 -10.72 -4.57 3.92
C PHE A 100 -11.10 -5.06 5.31
N ARG A 101 -11.60 -6.29 5.36
CA ARG A 101 -12.12 -6.90 6.58
C ARG A 101 -11.49 -8.26 6.80
N TRP A 102 -11.09 -8.54 8.02
CA TRP A 102 -10.64 -9.85 8.47
C TRP A 102 -11.30 -10.21 9.78
N THR A 103 -11.52 -11.48 9.96
CA THR A 103 -11.97 -11.99 11.26
C THR A 103 -10.74 -12.10 12.19
N ASP A 104 -10.98 -11.98 13.50
CA ASP A 104 -10.00 -12.27 14.53
C ASP A 104 -9.38 -13.67 14.36
N ARG A 105 -10.18 -14.65 13.89
CA ARG A 105 -9.73 -15.99 13.58
C ARG A 105 -8.71 -16.02 12.44
N GLU A 106 -8.92 -15.28 11.35
CA GLU A 106 -7.97 -15.21 10.23
C GLU A 106 -6.66 -14.61 10.69
N LEU A 107 -6.70 -13.54 11.49
CA LEU A 107 -5.49 -12.91 12.04
C LEU A 107 -4.68 -13.90 12.89
N LEU A 108 -5.35 -14.70 13.71
CA LEU A 108 -4.70 -15.61 14.66
C LEU A 108 -4.27 -16.94 14.02
N LEU A 109 -5.06 -17.50 13.10
CA LEU A 109 -4.85 -18.85 12.57
C LEU A 109 -4.26 -18.88 11.16
N GLU A 110 -4.41 -17.79 10.39
CA GLU A 110 -3.95 -17.70 9.00
C GLU A 110 -3.09 -16.43 8.76
N PRO A 111 -2.13 -16.09 9.65
CA PRO A 111 -1.39 -14.83 9.59
C PRO A 111 -0.62 -14.63 8.28
N GLU A 112 -0.07 -15.70 7.70
CA GLU A 112 0.64 -15.61 6.42
C GLU A 112 -0.28 -15.19 5.28
N ARG A 113 -1.50 -15.73 5.25
CA ARG A 113 -2.51 -15.35 4.27
C ARG A 113 -2.92 -13.89 4.42
N VAL A 114 -3.09 -13.41 5.65
CA VAL A 114 -3.40 -11.99 5.91
C VAL A 114 -2.26 -11.10 5.43
N LYS A 115 -1.00 -11.47 5.67
CA LYS A 115 0.16 -10.72 5.17
C LYS A 115 0.22 -10.67 3.64
N GLU A 116 -0.05 -11.79 2.97
CA GLU A 116 -0.12 -11.84 1.50
C GLU A 116 -1.22 -10.90 0.97
N GLN A 117 -2.39 -10.90 1.61
CA GLN A 117 -3.50 -10.03 1.25
C GLN A 117 -3.16 -8.55 1.51
N LEU A 118 -2.56 -8.22 2.65
CA LEU A 118 -2.11 -6.86 2.96
C LEU A 118 -1.11 -6.36 1.90
N ALA A 119 -0.11 -7.18 1.56
CA ALA A 119 0.86 -6.84 0.52
C ALA A 119 0.19 -6.58 -0.83
N LEU A 120 -0.73 -7.47 -1.24
CA LEU A 120 -1.44 -7.37 -2.52
C LEU A 120 -2.40 -6.17 -2.57
N PHE A 121 -3.23 -5.98 -1.53
CA PHE A 121 -4.24 -4.92 -1.53
C PHE A 121 -3.65 -3.53 -1.45
N LEU A 122 -2.48 -3.40 -0.84
CA LEU A 122 -1.82 -2.12 -0.59
C LEU A 122 -0.59 -1.88 -1.48
N GLU A 123 -0.34 -2.77 -2.44
CA GLU A 123 0.82 -2.67 -3.36
C GLU A 123 0.87 -1.36 -4.15
N SER A 124 -0.28 -0.71 -4.34
CA SER A 124 -0.39 0.54 -5.09
C SER A 124 -0.21 1.79 -4.23
N ILE A 125 -0.08 1.65 -2.91
CA ILE A 125 0.04 2.77 -1.99
C ILE A 125 1.52 3.10 -1.80
N SER A 126 1.96 4.17 -2.43
CA SER A 126 3.37 4.55 -2.49
C SER A 126 4.02 4.83 -1.13
N GLU A 127 3.23 5.27 -0.14
CA GLU A 127 3.72 5.53 1.21
C GLU A 127 4.03 4.26 2.01
N LEU A 128 3.41 3.14 1.64
CA LEU A 128 3.63 1.84 2.29
C LEU A 128 4.72 1.04 1.61
N VAL A 129 4.79 1.13 0.30
CA VAL A 129 5.73 0.35 -0.49
C VAL A 129 7.02 1.14 -0.56
N SER A 130 8.07 0.64 0.08
CA SER A 130 9.38 1.23 -0.03
C SER A 130 9.89 1.06 -1.48
N PHE A 131 10.58 2.09 -1.99
CA PHE A 131 11.21 1.98 -3.30
C PHE A 131 12.21 0.82 -3.35
N ASP A 132 12.81 0.47 -2.21
CA ASP A 132 13.71 -0.68 -2.07
C ASP A 132 13.03 -2.02 -2.36
N ASP A 133 11.69 -2.11 -2.23
CA ASP A 133 10.93 -3.32 -2.56
C ASP A 133 10.72 -3.48 -4.07
N PHE A 134 10.86 -2.42 -4.83
CA PHE A 134 10.84 -2.43 -6.31
C PHE A 134 12.22 -2.60 -6.93
N LEU A 135 13.28 -2.38 -6.15
CA LEU A 135 14.65 -2.64 -6.57
C LEU A 135 15.01 -4.09 -6.23
N PRO A 136 15.72 -4.81 -7.09
CA PRO A 136 16.32 -6.08 -6.72
C PRO A 136 17.23 -5.86 -5.51
N LYS A 137 17.06 -6.65 -4.44
CA LYS A 137 17.77 -6.57 -3.14
C LYS A 137 19.28 -6.86 -3.25
N GLN A 138 19.96 -6.34 -4.25
CA GLN A 138 21.39 -6.46 -4.41
C GLN A 138 22.05 -5.08 -4.38
N ARG A 139 22.63 -4.75 -3.23
CA ARG A 139 23.60 -3.66 -3.14
C ARG A 139 24.79 -4.00 -4.05
N GLY A 140 24.86 -3.36 -5.22
CA GLY A 140 26.00 -3.44 -6.12
C GLY A 140 25.75 -3.98 -7.53
N GLU A 141 24.54 -4.45 -7.86
CA GLU A 141 24.19 -4.79 -9.24
C GLU A 141 23.46 -3.64 -9.92
N ALA A 142 23.72 -3.48 -11.23
CA ALA A 142 23.07 -2.47 -12.04
C ALA A 142 21.53 -2.68 -11.98
N PHE A 143 20.80 -1.60 -11.80
CA PHE A 143 19.34 -1.61 -11.83
C PHE A 143 18.86 -2.29 -13.12
N GLU A 144 18.13 -3.41 -12.99
CA GLU A 144 17.53 -4.11 -14.11
C GLU A 144 16.06 -3.73 -14.22
N LEU A 145 15.70 -3.26 -15.41
CA LEU A 145 14.32 -2.97 -15.75
C LEU A 145 13.51 -4.26 -15.85
N ARG A 146 12.25 -4.21 -15.46
CA ARG A 146 11.31 -5.30 -15.68
C ARG A 146 10.98 -5.42 -17.18
N PRO A 147 10.61 -6.61 -17.71
CA PRO A 147 10.33 -6.78 -19.13
C PRO A 147 9.34 -5.77 -19.72
N HIS A 148 8.25 -5.47 -19.01
CA HIS A 148 7.27 -4.48 -19.47
C HIS A 148 7.79 -3.03 -19.43
N GLN A 149 8.81 -2.73 -18.62
CA GLN A 149 9.47 -1.42 -18.58
C GLN A 149 10.46 -1.27 -19.73
N GLU A 150 11.15 -2.35 -20.08
CA GLU A 150 12.02 -2.39 -21.27
C GLU A 150 11.21 -2.24 -22.55
N GLU A 151 10.10 -2.97 -22.69
CA GLU A 151 9.16 -2.84 -23.81
C GLU A 151 8.62 -1.42 -23.96
N ALA A 152 8.31 -0.77 -22.84
CA ALA A 152 7.87 0.63 -22.84
C ALA A 152 8.97 1.57 -23.35
N LEU A 153 10.23 1.37 -22.94
CA LEU A 153 11.37 2.16 -23.42
C LEU A 153 11.65 1.94 -24.90
N GLU A 154 11.58 0.70 -25.39
CA GLU A 154 11.72 0.39 -26.82
C GLU A 154 10.62 1.06 -27.64
N SER A 155 9.39 1.06 -27.12
CA SER A 155 8.27 1.76 -27.75
C SER A 155 8.49 3.26 -27.83
N LEU A 156 9.02 3.89 -26.76
CA LEU A 156 9.36 5.31 -26.74
C LEU A 156 10.47 5.63 -27.75
N ASP A 157 11.51 4.80 -27.84
CA ASP A 157 12.59 4.95 -28.82
C ASP A 157 12.07 4.83 -30.26
N SER A 158 11.20 3.87 -30.52
CA SER A 158 10.55 3.72 -31.82
C SER A 158 9.70 4.92 -32.21
N LEU A 159 8.90 5.45 -31.29
CA LEU A 159 8.11 6.67 -31.51
C LEU A 159 9.00 7.87 -31.88
N ARG A 160 10.13 8.05 -31.20
CA ARG A 160 11.10 9.12 -31.51
C ARG A 160 11.76 8.94 -32.88
N ALA A 161 12.12 7.70 -33.23
CA ALA A 161 12.69 7.40 -34.53
C ALA A 161 11.75 7.75 -35.70
N HIS A 162 10.44 7.71 -35.46
CA HIS A 162 9.41 8.14 -36.41
C HIS A 162 9.06 9.64 -36.33
N GLY A 163 9.83 10.43 -35.57
CA GLY A 163 9.65 11.89 -35.44
C GLY A 163 8.55 12.30 -34.46
N ASN A 164 8.01 11.39 -33.64
CA ASN A 164 7.04 11.76 -32.63
C ASN A 164 7.74 12.46 -31.45
N THR A 165 7.18 13.57 -31.01
CA THR A 165 7.67 14.37 -29.87
C THR A 165 6.82 14.23 -28.62
N ILE A 166 5.68 13.52 -28.71
CA ILE A 166 4.74 13.30 -27.62
C ILE A 166 4.43 11.80 -27.57
N ALA A 167 4.47 11.26 -26.36
CA ALA A 167 4.04 9.87 -26.07
C ALA A 167 3.17 9.84 -24.81
N LEU A 168 2.21 8.93 -24.77
CA LEU A 168 1.41 8.65 -23.59
C LEU A 168 1.75 7.26 -23.08
N LEU A 169 2.27 7.17 -21.86
CA LEU A 169 2.56 5.92 -21.18
C LEU A 169 1.37 5.54 -20.27
N THR A 170 0.67 4.47 -20.64
CA THR A 170 -0.46 3.93 -19.86
C THR A 170 -0.08 2.60 -19.24
N HIS A 171 0.15 2.59 -17.95
CA HIS A 171 0.41 1.39 -17.16
C HIS A 171 -0.48 1.39 -15.93
N ALA A 172 -0.71 0.21 -15.36
CA ALA A 172 -1.40 0.09 -14.08
C ALA A 172 -0.69 0.92 -12.99
N GLN A 173 -1.44 1.28 -11.95
CA GLN A 173 -0.84 1.92 -10.79
C GLN A 173 0.18 0.95 -10.16
N GLY A 174 1.30 1.43 -9.66
CA GLY A 174 2.38 0.60 -9.11
C GLY A 174 3.30 -0.08 -10.14
N ALA A 175 3.02 -0.03 -11.46
CA ALA A 175 3.85 -0.65 -12.50
C ALA A 175 5.19 0.07 -12.77
N GLY A 176 5.51 1.12 -12.01
CA GLY A 176 6.79 1.84 -12.14
C GLY A 176 6.86 2.84 -13.30
N LYS A 177 5.77 3.56 -13.60
CA LYS A 177 5.76 4.62 -14.64
C LYS A 177 6.87 5.65 -14.43
N THR A 178 7.11 6.06 -13.19
CA THR A 178 8.18 6.99 -12.81
C THR A 178 9.56 6.40 -13.12
N VAL A 179 9.75 5.10 -12.88
CA VAL A 179 10.99 4.38 -13.21
C VAL A 179 11.25 4.43 -14.71
N VAL A 180 10.24 4.12 -15.53
CA VAL A 180 10.34 4.21 -16.99
C VAL A 180 10.69 5.64 -17.43
N ALA A 181 10.03 6.65 -16.87
CA ALA A 181 10.30 8.06 -17.20
C ALA A 181 11.73 8.48 -16.85
N ILE A 182 12.26 8.05 -15.71
CA ILE A 182 13.65 8.35 -15.30
C ILE A 182 14.65 7.58 -16.16
N ALA A 183 14.40 6.30 -16.43
CA ALA A 183 15.25 5.50 -17.30
C ALA A 183 15.30 6.07 -18.73
N ASP A 184 14.18 6.56 -19.23
CA ASP A 184 14.08 7.24 -20.52
C ASP A 184 14.86 8.57 -20.52
N ALA A 185 14.70 9.38 -19.49
CA ALA A 185 15.45 10.62 -19.31
C ALA A 185 16.96 10.36 -19.25
N LYS A 186 17.40 9.32 -18.55
CA LYS A 186 18.80 8.89 -18.47
C LYS A 186 19.36 8.47 -19.83
N ARG A 187 18.56 7.73 -20.63
CA ARG A 187 18.95 7.34 -22.01
C ARG A 187 19.14 8.52 -22.93
N ILE A 188 18.25 9.52 -22.84
CA ILE A 188 18.32 10.71 -23.67
C ILE A 188 19.49 11.63 -23.25
N GLY A 189 19.79 11.70 -21.96
CA GLY A 189 20.93 12.44 -21.42
C GLY A 189 20.82 13.97 -21.50
N GLY A 190 19.64 14.51 -21.73
CA GLY A 190 19.38 15.96 -21.84
C GLY A 190 18.84 16.57 -20.53
N ARG A 191 18.55 17.89 -20.59
CA ARG A 191 17.81 18.53 -19.50
C ARG A 191 16.37 18.04 -19.48
N THR A 192 15.93 17.54 -18.34
CA THR A 192 14.59 16.99 -18.12
C THR A 192 13.82 17.86 -17.14
N LEU A 193 12.57 18.18 -17.46
CA LEU A 193 11.63 18.81 -16.56
C LEU A 193 10.55 17.80 -16.19
N PHE A 194 10.47 17.47 -14.90
CA PHE A 194 9.42 16.63 -14.35
C PHE A 194 8.33 17.49 -13.73
N LEU A 195 7.08 17.29 -14.17
CA LEU A 195 5.93 18.04 -13.68
C LEU A 195 4.92 17.09 -13.04
N ALA A 196 4.46 17.45 -11.86
CA ALA A 196 3.36 16.77 -11.19
C ALA A 196 2.41 17.79 -10.58
N HIS A 197 1.15 17.40 -10.40
CA HIS A 197 0.10 18.30 -9.89
C HIS A 197 0.13 18.47 -8.37
N ARG A 198 0.96 17.70 -7.65
CA ARG A 198 1.12 17.76 -6.19
C ARG A 198 2.60 17.80 -5.83
N ARG A 199 2.91 18.57 -4.79
CA ARG A 199 4.27 18.73 -4.27
C ARG A 199 4.89 17.39 -3.86
N GLU A 200 4.12 16.54 -3.23
CA GLU A 200 4.54 15.23 -2.71
C GLU A 200 5.00 14.31 -3.85
N LEU A 201 4.30 14.32 -4.99
CA LEU A 201 4.70 13.55 -6.17
C LEU A 201 6.01 14.07 -6.78
N VAL A 202 6.25 15.37 -6.69
CA VAL A 202 7.53 15.97 -7.13
C VAL A 202 8.66 15.54 -6.21
N LEU A 203 8.44 15.53 -4.89
CA LEU A 203 9.41 15.07 -3.89
C LEU A 203 9.73 13.57 -4.08
N GLN A 204 8.72 12.73 -4.26
CA GLN A 204 8.92 11.32 -4.55
C GLN A 204 9.71 11.11 -5.86
N ALA A 205 9.38 11.85 -6.91
CA ALA A 205 10.13 11.78 -8.16
C ALA A 205 11.58 12.22 -7.98
N TYR A 206 11.83 13.26 -7.19
CA TYR A 206 13.16 13.72 -6.86
C TYR A 206 13.98 12.63 -6.17
N ASP A 207 13.43 11.96 -5.16
CA ASP A 207 14.08 10.84 -4.47
C ASP A 207 14.38 9.69 -5.44
N HIS A 208 13.43 9.36 -6.32
CA HIS A 208 13.64 8.36 -7.36
C HIS A 208 14.75 8.73 -8.35
N PHE A 209 14.86 10.00 -8.74
CA PHE A 209 15.95 10.47 -9.58
C PHE A 209 17.30 10.29 -8.89
N GLN A 210 17.42 10.62 -7.60
CA GLN A 210 18.64 10.43 -6.82
C GLN A 210 19.07 8.97 -6.72
N GLN A 211 18.12 8.06 -6.67
CA GLN A 211 18.38 6.61 -6.55
C GLN A 211 18.73 5.97 -7.91
N LEU A 212 17.97 6.29 -8.96
CA LEU A 212 18.11 5.66 -10.28
C LEU A 212 19.17 6.32 -11.17
N TRP A 213 19.42 7.60 -10.93
CA TRP A 213 20.40 8.36 -11.69
C TRP A 213 21.16 9.31 -10.76
N PRO A 214 21.98 8.76 -9.84
CA PRO A 214 22.69 9.54 -8.82
C PRO A 214 23.68 10.55 -9.42
N GLU A 215 24.14 10.35 -10.67
CA GLU A 215 25.04 11.27 -11.36
C GLU A 215 24.31 12.49 -11.94
N ALA A 216 22.97 12.48 -12.00
CA ALA A 216 22.20 13.60 -12.48
C ALA A 216 22.25 14.77 -11.51
N SER A 217 22.52 15.98 -12.02
CA SER A 217 22.32 17.19 -11.23
C SER A 217 20.83 17.52 -11.19
N THR A 218 20.19 17.25 -10.04
CA THR A 218 18.77 17.48 -9.83
C THR A 218 18.52 18.66 -8.91
N GLY A 219 17.44 19.40 -9.16
CA GLY A 219 16.98 20.51 -8.34
C GLY A 219 15.45 20.55 -8.28
N LEU A 220 14.90 21.11 -7.19
CA LEU A 220 13.48 21.35 -6.97
C LEU A 220 13.14 22.81 -7.23
#